data_c930a3774397e581c847db7e86498231
#
_entry.id   c930a3774397e581c847db7e86498231
#
_cell.length_a   1.000
_cell.length_b   1.000
_cell.length_c   1.000
_cell.angle_alpha   90.00
_cell.angle_beta   90.00
_cell.angle_gamma   90.00
#
_symmetry.space_group_name_H-M   'P 1'
#
loop_
_entity.id
_entity.type
_entity.pdbx_description
1 polymer ?
#
loop_
_entity_poly.entity_id
_entity_poly.type
_entity_poly.pdbx_seq_one_letter_code
_entity_poly.pdbx_strand_id
1 'polypeptide(L)'
;MAPPKPWPAVGRSPAGAAGPRREPGGEDAIVAHLARILGAASGPARPGEIWIGDDAAVVGAPEGRLVLATDAAVAGVHADLSLVGLDDLGWKALTAAVSDVGAMGARPLQALVTLCGPPGTDLEALTVGMAEASARWACPVVGGDLSTADQVVVSVAVAGVLQGAAPPVTRRGASPGDLLVVTGPLGGSAAGLRLLQGGGGTGVAGAEEALVRAHRRPEARLAEGVTARGAGAAAMIDVSDGLSIDLHRMADASGVGFHLDSVPVAPGATRDEALSGGEDYELVVATKDADALVAAFTDVGLRPPILMGCCVADRGDRRLEGEALPRTGWEHRLG
;
A
#
# COMPACT_ATOMS: atom_id res chain seq x y z
N MET A 1 2.09 -37.22 21.66
CA MET A 1 1.44 -35.90 21.66
C MET A 1 -0.06 -36.13 21.78
N ALA A 2 -0.70 -35.61 22.83
CA ALA A 2 -2.14 -35.69 23.02
C ALA A 2 -2.84 -34.73 22.02
N PRO A 3 -4.03 -35.09 21.50
CA PRO A 3 -4.79 -34.24 20.62
C PRO A 3 -5.21 -32.92 21.33
N PRO A 4 -5.32 -31.80 20.63
CA PRO A 4 -5.74 -30.53 21.21
C PRO A 4 -7.17 -30.65 21.78
N LYS A 5 -7.41 -29.96 22.90
CA LYS A 5 -8.74 -29.95 23.55
C LYS A 5 -9.72 -29.21 22.61
N PRO A 6 -10.98 -29.70 22.51
CA PRO A 6 -12.00 -29.00 21.73
C PRO A 6 -12.31 -27.62 22.35
N TRP A 7 -12.62 -26.66 21.50
CA TRP A 7 -13.04 -25.30 21.89
C TRP A 7 -14.30 -25.39 22.78
N PRO A 8 -14.42 -24.53 23.81
CA PRO A 8 -15.63 -24.51 24.63
C PRO A 8 -16.82 -24.13 23.75
N ALA A 9 -17.90 -24.89 23.85
CA ALA A 9 -19.14 -24.63 23.14
C ALA A 9 -19.68 -23.26 23.57
N VAL A 10 -19.84 -22.34 22.60
CA VAL A 10 -20.54 -21.08 22.79
C VAL A 10 -21.99 -21.41 23.13
N GLY A 11 -22.48 -20.94 24.29
CA GLY A 11 -23.82 -21.18 24.76
C GLY A 11 -24.87 -20.80 23.73
N ARG A 12 -25.81 -21.69 23.44
CA ARG A 12 -26.96 -21.40 22.56
C ARG A 12 -27.82 -20.35 23.25
N SER A 13 -27.98 -19.19 22.60
CA SER A 13 -29.03 -18.23 22.93
C SER A 13 -30.41 -18.91 22.76
N PRO A 14 -31.41 -18.55 23.61
CA PRO A 14 -32.74 -19.16 23.53
C PRO A 14 -33.38 -18.80 22.17
N ALA A 15 -33.96 -19.83 21.56
CA ALA A 15 -34.78 -19.70 20.36
C ALA A 15 -35.99 -18.80 20.63
N GLY A 16 -36.16 -17.75 19.86
CA GLY A 16 -37.39 -16.96 19.92
C GLY A 16 -37.29 -15.50 19.48
N ALA A 17 -36.74 -15.24 18.29
CA ALA A 17 -37.17 -14.09 17.49
C ALA A 17 -37.03 -14.48 16.03
N ALA A 18 -38.12 -14.41 15.26
CA ALA A 18 -38.05 -14.53 13.80
C ALA A 18 -37.06 -13.50 13.31
N GLY A 19 -35.94 -13.96 12.72
CA GLY A 19 -34.95 -13.10 12.11
C GLY A 19 -35.60 -12.19 11.07
N PRO A 20 -35.01 -11.01 10.80
CA PRO A 20 -35.53 -10.10 9.79
C PRO A 20 -35.78 -10.86 8.50
N ARG A 21 -36.94 -10.64 7.86
CA ARG A 21 -37.26 -11.20 6.55
C ARG A 21 -36.12 -10.79 5.61
N ARG A 22 -35.45 -11.79 5.00
CA ARG A 22 -34.47 -11.55 3.94
C ARG A 22 -35.18 -10.74 2.85
N GLU A 23 -34.81 -9.49 2.68
CA GLU A 23 -35.26 -8.69 1.54
C GLU A 23 -34.72 -9.31 0.24
N PRO A 24 -35.36 -9.06 -0.94
CA PRO A 24 -34.83 -9.47 -2.21
C PRO A 24 -33.53 -8.69 -2.49
N GLY A 25 -32.39 -9.27 -2.11
CA GLY A 25 -31.08 -8.63 -2.09
C GLY A 25 -30.17 -9.19 -0.99
N GLY A 26 -30.29 -10.48 -0.63
CA GLY A 26 -29.43 -11.14 0.35
C GLY A 26 -27.94 -11.05 -0.04
N GLU A 27 -27.05 -11.56 0.83
CA GLU A 27 -25.60 -11.55 0.65
C GLU A 27 -25.15 -11.96 -0.74
N ASP A 28 -25.74 -13.02 -1.32
CA ASP A 28 -25.44 -13.46 -2.70
C ASP A 28 -25.68 -12.38 -3.75
N ALA A 29 -26.74 -11.56 -3.60
CA ALA A 29 -27.02 -10.46 -4.52
C ALA A 29 -26.02 -9.31 -4.35
N ILE A 30 -25.59 -9.04 -3.13
CA ILE A 30 -24.52 -8.06 -2.84
C ILE A 30 -23.23 -8.55 -3.49
N VAL A 31 -22.80 -9.78 -3.25
CA VAL A 31 -21.60 -10.37 -3.82
C VAL A 31 -21.63 -10.30 -5.35
N ALA A 32 -22.75 -10.70 -5.98
CA ALA A 32 -22.89 -10.63 -7.43
C ALA A 32 -22.81 -9.19 -7.97
N HIS A 33 -23.34 -8.21 -7.23
CA HIS A 33 -23.25 -6.80 -7.60
C HIS A 33 -21.83 -6.28 -7.53
N LEU A 34 -21.11 -6.54 -6.43
CA LEU A 34 -19.71 -6.14 -6.24
C LEU A 34 -18.79 -6.83 -7.26
N ALA A 35 -19.01 -8.12 -7.52
CA ALA A 35 -18.28 -8.86 -8.54
C ALA A 35 -18.42 -8.24 -9.94
N ARG A 36 -19.60 -7.72 -10.26
CA ARG A 36 -19.84 -7.04 -11.54
C ARG A 36 -19.05 -5.72 -11.65
N ILE A 37 -18.97 -4.94 -10.57
CA ILE A 37 -18.19 -3.70 -10.53
C ILE A 37 -16.69 -4.02 -10.73
N LEU A 38 -16.15 -4.96 -9.97
CA LEU A 38 -14.75 -5.39 -10.06
C LEU A 38 -14.41 -5.99 -11.43
N GLY A 39 -15.30 -6.83 -11.97
CA GLY A 39 -15.12 -7.45 -13.29
C GLY A 39 -15.17 -6.44 -14.43
N ALA A 40 -15.96 -5.38 -14.32
CA ALA A 40 -15.98 -4.31 -15.30
C ALA A 40 -14.65 -3.55 -15.38
N ALA A 41 -13.95 -3.41 -14.28
CA ALA A 41 -12.66 -2.74 -14.20
C ALA A 41 -11.47 -3.61 -14.65
N SER A 42 -11.51 -4.91 -14.32
CA SER A 42 -10.37 -5.84 -14.53
C SER A 42 -10.54 -6.74 -15.77
N GLY A 43 -11.70 -6.73 -16.38
CA GLY A 43 -12.07 -7.70 -17.42
C GLY A 43 -12.48 -9.07 -16.84
N PRO A 44 -12.85 -10.03 -17.71
CA PRO A 44 -13.28 -11.35 -17.30
C PRO A 44 -12.11 -12.22 -16.82
N ALA A 45 -12.42 -13.24 -16.02
CA ALA A 45 -11.46 -14.28 -15.66
C ALA A 45 -10.83 -14.91 -16.92
N ARG A 46 -9.56 -15.25 -16.86
CA ARG A 46 -8.86 -15.91 -17.96
C ARG A 46 -9.41 -17.32 -18.20
N PRO A 47 -9.23 -17.91 -19.37
CA PRO A 47 -9.68 -19.27 -19.62
C PRO A 47 -9.14 -20.26 -18.59
N GLY A 48 -10.04 -20.98 -17.90
CA GLY A 48 -9.69 -21.94 -16.86
C GLY A 48 -9.52 -21.36 -15.46
N GLU A 49 -9.66 -20.05 -15.28
CA GLU A 49 -9.70 -19.41 -13.96
C GLU A 49 -11.15 -19.30 -13.45
N ILE A 50 -11.32 -19.34 -12.14
CA ILE A 50 -12.57 -19.10 -11.41
C ILE A 50 -12.30 -17.93 -10.46
N TRP A 51 -13.13 -16.89 -10.55
CA TRP A 51 -13.01 -15.72 -9.70
C TRP A 51 -14.19 -15.65 -8.72
N ILE A 52 -14.58 -14.46 -8.28
CA ILE A 52 -15.67 -14.24 -7.31
C ILE A 52 -16.94 -14.99 -7.70
N GLY A 53 -17.53 -15.71 -6.75
CA GLY A 53 -18.80 -16.45 -6.93
C GLY A 53 -18.72 -17.94 -6.65
N ASP A 54 -17.57 -18.45 -6.20
CA ASP A 54 -17.37 -19.82 -5.73
C ASP A 54 -16.66 -19.79 -4.37
N ASP A 55 -16.51 -20.94 -3.70
CA ASP A 55 -15.88 -21.07 -2.38
C ASP A 55 -14.41 -20.58 -2.37
N ALA A 56 -13.73 -20.64 -3.50
CA ALA A 56 -12.36 -20.14 -3.66
C ALA A 56 -12.08 -19.69 -5.10
N ALA A 57 -11.18 -18.73 -5.25
CA ALA A 57 -10.66 -18.36 -6.57
C ALA A 57 -9.66 -19.41 -7.07
N VAL A 58 -9.77 -19.78 -8.34
CA VAL A 58 -8.78 -20.60 -9.07
C VAL A 58 -8.09 -19.71 -10.08
N VAL A 59 -6.78 -19.55 -9.93
CA VAL A 59 -5.95 -18.69 -10.77
C VAL A 59 -4.75 -19.46 -11.32
N GLY A 60 -4.25 -19.03 -12.47
CA GLY A 60 -3.07 -19.62 -13.07
C GLY A 60 -1.83 -19.43 -12.17
N ALA A 61 -1.01 -20.49 -12.02
CA ALA A 61 0.26 -20.38 -11.34
C ALA A 61 1.22 -19.52 -12.19
N PRO A 62 1.84 -18.46 -11.63
CA PRO A 62 2.74 -17.62 -12.38
C PRO A 62 4.07 -18.33 -12.66
N GLU A 63 4.69 -18.02 -13.79
CA GLU A 63 6.10 -18.33 -14.00
C GLU A 63 6.96 -17.34 -13.20
N GLY A 64 7.85 -17.85 -12.33
CA GLY A 64 8.69 -17.03 -11.46
C GLY A 64 8.47 -17.28 -9.97
N ARG A 65 8.97 -16.36 -9.16
CA ARG A 65 8.81 -16.44 -7.70
C ARG A 65 7.62 -15.63 -7.25
N LEU A 66 6.75 -16.24 -6.46
CA LEU A 66 5.59 -15.60 -5.88
C LEU A 66 6.02 -14.63 -4.77
N VAL A 67 5.41 -13.45 -4.75
CA VAL A 67 5.50 -12.44 -3.69
C VAL A 67 4.11 -12.32 -3.07
N LEU A 68 4.03 -12.37 -1.75
CA LEU A 68 2.77 -12.25 -1.02
C LEU A 68 2.91 -11.12 -0.01
N ALA A 69 1.92 -10.23 0.02
CA ALA A 69 1.78 -9.22 1.05
C ALA A 69 0.32 -9.15 1.52
N THR A 70 0.10 -8.59 2.69
CA THR A 70 -1.24 -8.29 3.19
C THR A 70 -1.22 -6.99 3.96
N ASP A 71 -2.27 -6.20 3.79
CA ASP A 71 -2.46 -4.94 4.47
C ASP A 71 -3.91 -4.78 4.92
N ALA A 72 -4.15 -3.89 5.88
CA ALA A 72 -5.49 -3.62 6.39
C ALA A 72 -5.71 -2.12 6.54
N ALA A 73 -6.70 -1.58 5.84
CA ALA A 73 -7.18 -0.23 6.01
C ALA A 73 -8.39 -0.21 6.97
N VAL A 74 -8.25 0.50 8.08
CA VAL A 74 -9.25 0.58 9.16
C VAL A 74 -9.75 2.01 9.24
N ALA A 75 -11.06 2.21 9.09
CA ALA A 75 -11.67 3.53 9.26
C ALA A 75 -11.43 4.06 10.68
N GLY A 76 -11.12 5.36 10.80
CA GLY A 76 -10.73 5.99 12.06
C GLY A 76 -9.28 5.76 12.50
N VAL A 77 -8.53 4.89 11.78
CA VAL A 77 -7.09 4.68 11.98
C VAL A 77 -6.32 5.14 10.74
N HIS A 78 -6.61 4.55 9.59
CA HIS A 78 -5.95 4.83 8.31
C HIS A 78 -6.73 5.83 7.42
N ALA A 79 -8.00 6.04 7.72
CA ALA A 79 -8.84 7.00 7.01
C ALA A 79 -9.90 7.59 7.93
N ASP A 80 -10.02 8.91 7.97
CA ASP A 80 -11.12 9.62 8.59
C ASP A 80 -12.26 9.76 7.57
N LEU A 81 -13.33 8.97 7.74
CA LEU A 81 -14.47 8.96 6.80
C LEU A 81 -15.29 10.27 6.82
N SER A 82 -15.00 11.21 7.72
CA SER A 82 -15.55 12.57 7.64
C SER A 82 -14.80 13.46 6.62
N LEU A 83 -13.58 13.05 6.21
CA LEU A 83 -12.69 13.80 5.31
C LEU A 83 -12.54 13.11 3.94
N VAL A 84 -12.66 11.79 3.89
CA VAL A 84 -12.50 10.98 2.68
C VAL A 84 -13.68 10.03 2.51
N GLY A 85 -14.02 9.70 1.26
CA GLY A 85 -15.11 8.76 0.95
C GLY A 85 -14.72 7.29 1.17
N LEU A 86 -15.72 6.41 1.15
CA LEU A 86 -15.50 4.97 1.13
C LEU A 86 -14.81 4.53 -0.17
N ASP A 87 -15.05 5.22 -1.28
CA ASP A 87 -14.35 5.01 -2.54
C ASP A 87 -12.85 5.32 -2.41
N ASP A 88 -12.48 6.40 -1.71
CA ASP A 88 -11.08 6.71 -1.42
C ASP A 88 -10.46 5.63 -0.50
N LEU A 89 -11.21 5.13 0.49
CA LEU A 89 -10.75 4.03 1.36
C LEU A 89 -10.49 2.75 0.55
N GLY A 90 -11.39 2.41 -0.38
CA GLY A 90 -11.22 1.25 -1.27
C GLY A 90 -9.97 1.36 -2.16
N TRP A 91 -9.72 2.56 -2.72
CA TRP A 91 -8.50 2.85 -3.45
C TRP A 91 -7.25 2.69 -2.59
N LYS A 92 -7.22 3.34 -1.42
CA LYS A 92 -6.07 3.33 -0.50
C LYS A 92 -5.72 1.91 -0.06
N ALA A 93 -6.72 1.10 0.30
CA ALA A 93 -6.51 -0.26 0.78
C ALA A 93 -5.78 -1.14 -0.25
N LEU A 94 -6.19 -1.09 -1.52
CA LEU A 94 -5.51 -1.87 -2.56
C LEU A 94 -4.14 -1.26 -2.88
N THR A 95 -4.03 0.08 -2.90
CA THR A 95 -2.76 0.76 -3.20
C THR A 95 -1.69 0.45 -2.16
N ALA A 96 -2.02 0.46 -0.86
CA ALA A 96 -1.09 0.09 0.21
C ALA A 96 -0.52 -1.33 0.00
N ALA A 97 -1.41 -2.31 -0.20
CA ALA A 97 -1.00 -3.70 -0.39
C ALA A 97 -0.12 -3.91 -1.66
N VAL A 98 -0.42 -3.23 -2.77
CA VAL A 98 0.42 -3.36 -3.98
C VAL A 98 1.72 -2.58 -3.87
N SER A 99 1.81 -1.54 -3.01
CA SER A 99 3.05 -0.82 -2.73
C SER A 99 4.14 -1.74 -2.19
N ASP A 100 3.80 -2.63 -1.26
CA ASP A 100 4.71 -3.66 -0.74
C ASP A 100 5.27 -4.56 -1.86
N VAL A 101 4.41 -4.94 -2.82
CA VAL A 101 4.84 -5.72 -3.99
C VAL A 101 5.82 -4.92 -4.85
N GLY A 102 5.55 -3.63 -5.06
CA GLY A 102 6.45 -2.70 -5.74
C GLY A 102 7.79 -2.55 -5.04
N ALA A 103 7.78 -2.41 -3.70
CA ALA A 103 8.98 -2.29 -2.88
C ALA A 103 9.89 -3.53 -2.94
N MET A 104 9.36 -4.70 -3.33
CA MET A 104 10.14 -5.91 -3.60
C MET A 104 10.62 -6.00 -5.05
N GLY A 105 10.31 -5.03 -5.91
CA GLY A 105 10.60 -5.05 -7.34
C GLY A 105 9.79 -6.09 -8.11
N ALA A 106 8.59 -6.41 -7.65
CA ALA A 106 7.66 -7.37 -8.24
C ALA A 106 6.48 -6.66 -8.92
N ARG A 107 5.74 -7.42 -9.72
CA ARG A 107 4.48 -6.98 -10.33
C ARG A 107 3.31 -7.65 -9.60
N PRO A 108 2.23 -6.93 -9.26
CA PRO A 108 1.03 -7.56 -8.74
C PRO A 108 0.39 -8.47 -9.79
N LEU A 109 -0.31 -9.51 -9.33
CA LEU A 109 -1.06 -10.45 -10.16
C LEU A 109 -2.54 -10.41 -9.86
N GLN A 110 -2.91 -10.55 -8.61
CA GLN A 110 -4.29 -10.54 -8.12
C GLN A 110 -4.36 -10.28 -6.62
N ALA A 111 -5.55 -9.92 -6.16
CA ALA A 111 -5.83 -9.71 -4.75
C ALA A 111 -7.06 -10.50 -4.28
N LEU A 112 -7.07 -10.85 -2.99
CA LEU A 112 -8.24 -11.26 -2.22
C LEU A 112 -8.55 -10.16 -1.21
N VAL A 113 -9.84 -9.89 -0.97
CA VAL A 113 -10.25 -8.79 -0.11
C VAL A 113 -11.32 -9.23 0.88
N THR A 114 -11.07 -9.00 2.17
CA THR A 114 -12.11 -9.11 3.19
C THR A 114 -12.65 -7.71 3.50
N LEU A 115 -13.96 -7.53 3.37
CA LEU A 115 -14.68 -6.32 3.72
C LEU A 115 -15.49 -6.55 4.99
N CYS A 116 -15.19 -5.80 6.05
CA CYS A 116 -15.96 -5.81 7.27
C CYS A 116 -16.56 -4.41 7.51
N GLY A 117 -17.78 -4.35 8.04
CA GLY A 117 -18.38 -3.07 8.38
C GLY A 117 -19.73 -3.16 9.07
N PRO A 118 -20.22 -2.02 9.62
CA PRO A 118 -21.55 -1.94 10.18
C PRO A 118 -22.64 -2.22 9.13
N PRO A 119 -23.81 -2.71 9.54
CA PRO A 119 -24.96 -2.81 8.64
C PRO A 119 -25.29 -1.44 8.01
N GLY A 120 -25.47 -1.42 6.69
CA GLY A 120 -25.72 -0.19 5.93
C GLY A 120 -24.47 0.53 5.45
N THR A 121 -23.26 -0.05 5.62
CA THR A 121 -22.05 0.42 4.95
C THR A 121 -22.26 0.44 3.45
N ASP A 122 -21.93 1.54 2.79
CA ASP A 122 -21.96 1.66 1.33
C ASP A 122 -20.81 0.87 0.70
N LEU A 123 -21.02 -0.44 0.58
CA LEU A 123 -20.06 -1.36 -0.04
C LEU A 123 -19.89 -1.08 -1.54
N GLU A 124 -20.89 -0.48 -2.21
CA GLU A 124 -20.79 -0.12 -3.62
C GLU A 124 -19.74 0.98 -3.81
N ALA A 125 -19.83 2.09 -3.06
CA ALA A 125 -18.84 3.17 -3.11
C ALA A 125 -17.42 2.65 -2.84
N LEU A 126 -17.24 1.85 -1.78
CA LEU A 126 -15.94 1.24 -1.44
C LEU A 126 -15.40 0.38 -2.60
N THR A 127 -16.27 -0.44 -3.19
CA THR A 127 -15.87 -1.34 -4.28
C THR A 127 -15.56 -0.58 -5.57
N VAL A 128 -16.24 0.53 -5.86
CA VAL A 128 -15.92 1.40 -7.01
C VAL A 128 -14.51 1.92 -6.92
N GLY A 129 -14.10 2.50 -5.78
CA GLY A 129 -12.73 2.99 -5.60
C GLY A 129 -11.69 1.87 -5.67
N MET A 130 -12.01 0.69 -5.13
CA MET A 130 -11.15 -0.49 -5.25
C MET A 130 -11.03 -0.98 -6.69
N ALA A 131 -12.12 -0.96 -7.47
CA ALA A 131 -12.12 -1.33 -8.88
C ALA A 131 -11.26 -0.37 -9.72
N GLU A 132 -11.31 0.93 -9.45
CA GLU A 132 -10.45 1.93 -10.08
C GLU A 132 -8.97 1.67 -9.76
N ALA A 133 -8.63 1.37 -8.50
CA ALA A 133 -7.28 0.98 -8.09
C ALA A 133 -6.84 -0.33 -8.75
N SER A 134 -7.74 -1.32 -8.83
CA SER A 134 -7.51 -2.61 -9.52
C SER A 134 -7.15 -2.42 -10.99
N ALA A 135 -7.87 -1.57 -11.70
CA ALA A 135 -7.57 -1.22 -13.09
C ALA A 135 -6.23 -0.46 -13.20
N ARG A 136 -5.98 0.50 -12.30
CA ARG A 136 -4.75 1.32 -12.28
C ARG A 136 -3.50 0.48 -12.09
N TRP A 137 -3.56 -0.51 -11.20
CA TRP A 137 -2.41 -1.34 -10.85
C TRP A 137 -2.37 -2.68 -11.59
N ALA A 138 -3.30 -2.93 -12.49
CA ALA A 138 -3.47 -4.23 -13.17
C ALA A 138 -3.49 -5.41 -12.16
N CYS A 139 -4.16 -5.20 -11.03
CA CYS A 139 -4.27 -6.14 -9.92
C CYS A 139 -5.75 -6.50 -9.67
N PRO A 140 -6.34 -7.45 -10.42
CA PRO A 140 -7.73 -7.82 -10.25
C PRO A 140 -8.02 -8.38 -8.85
N VAL A 141 -9.13 -7.98 -8.27
CA VAL A 141 -9.70 -8.62 -7.08
C VAL A 141 -10.47 -9.84 -7.53
N VAL A 142 -9.98 -11.02 -7.19
CA VAL A 142 -10.48 -12.30 -7.72
C VAL A 142 -11.33 -13.08 -6.71
N GLY A 143 -11.36 -12.66 -5.45
CA GLY A 143 -12.13 -13.31 -4.39
C GLY A 143 -12.09 -12.48 -3.11
N GLY A 144 -12.79 -12.96 -2.09
CA GLY A 144 -12.81 -12.30 -0.79
C GLY A 144 -13.92 -12.79 0.12
N ASP A 145 -14.20 -12.00 1.14
CA ASP A 145 -15.21 -12.28 2.15
C ASP A 145 -15.95 -11.00 2.58
N LEU A 146 -17.20 -11.14 2.99
CA LEU A 146 -18.01 -10.07 3.56
C LEU A 146 -18.39 -10.42 4.99
N SER A 147 -18.17 -9.50 5.93
CA SER A 147 -18.52 -9.73 7.32
C SER A 147 -19.08 -8.47 7.99
N THR A 148 -19.97 -8.67 8.96
CA THR A 148 -20.47 -7.57 9.80
C THR A 148 -19.47 -7.29 10.92
N ALA A 149 -19.16 -6.02 11.13
CA ALA A 149 -18.32 -5.52 12.24
C ALA A 149 -18.78 -4.15 12.68
N ASP A 150 -18.32 -3.69 13.85
CA ASP A 150 -18.65 -2.34 14.36
C ASP A 150 -17.91 -1.22 13.62
N GLN A 151 -16.86 -1.55 12.89
CA GLN A 151 -15.99 -0.60 12.18
C GLN A 151 -15.73 -1.09 10.76
N VAL A 152 -15.58 -0.15 9.81
CA VAL A 152 -15.20 -0.51 8.45
C VAL A 152 -13.73 -0.91 8.43
N VAL A 153 -13.47 -2.13 7.98
CA VAL A 153 -12.14 -2.69 7.80
C VAL A 153 -12.05 -3.31 6.41
N VAL A 154 -11.03 -2.96 5.67
CA VAL A 154 -10.69 -3.53 4.38
C VAL A 154 -9.35 -4.22 4.51
N SER A 155 -9.33 -5.55 4.50
CA SER A 155 -8.10 -6.32 4.48
C SER A 155 -7.84 -6.85 3.07
N VAL A 156 -6.65 -6.57 2.54
CA VAL A 156 -6.22 -6.96 1.20
C VAL A 156 -5.05 -7.92 1.32
N ALA A 157 -5.19 -9.11 0.74
CA ALA A 157 -4.09 -10.02 0.49
C ALA A 157 -3.73 -9.99 -1.00
N VAL A 158 -2.51 -9.62 -1.33
CA VAL A 158 -2.05 -9.48 -2.71
C VAL A 158 -0.99 -10.52 -3.05
N ALA A 159 -1.12 -11.12 -4.22
CA ALA A 159 -0.10 -11.95 -4.84
C ALA A 159 0.57 -11.17 -5.96
N GLY A 160 1.89 -11.19 -5.98
CA GLY A 160 2.73 -10.62 -7.02
C GLY A 160 3.75 -11.63 -7.55
N VAL A 161 4.46 -11.29 -8.60
CA VAL A 161 5.47 -12.15 -9.22
C VAL A 161 6.76 -11.41 -9.50
N LEU A 162 7.86 -12.05 -9.17
CA LEU A 162 9.21 -11.68 -9.61
C LEU A 162 9.54 -12.43 -10.90
N GLN A 163 9.55 -11.71 -12.00
CA GLN A 163 9.96 -12.25 -13.29
C GLN A 163 11.48 -12.17 -13.50
N GLY A 164 12.03 -13.08 -14.27
CA GLY A 164 13.46 -13.14 -14.58
C GLY A 164 14.33 -13.63 -13.42
N ALA A 165 15.64 -13.62 -13.63
CA ALA A 165 16.62 -14.23 -12.73
C ALA A 165 17.08 -13.31 -11.57
N ALA A 166 16.89 -11.99 -11.69
CA ALA A 166 17.32 -11.05 -10.66
C ALA A 166 16.63 -11.35 -9.31
N PRO A 167 17.34 -11.26 -8.17
CA PRO A 167 16.77 -11.50 -6.85
C PRO A 167 15.70 -10.43 -6.49
N PRO A 168 14.82 -10.67 -5.51
CA PRO A 168 14.01 -9.61 -4.94
C PRO A 168 14.91 -8.54 -4.33
N VAL A 169 14.50 -7.29 -4.42
CA VAL A 169 15.10 -6.24 -3.61
C VAL A 169 14.40 -6.29 -2.24
N THR A 170 15.16 -6.14 -1.17
CA THR A 170 14.64 -6.18 0.20
C THR A 170 15.09 -4.93 0.96
N ARG A 171 14.55 -4.72 2.15
CA ARG A 171 15.05 -3.68 3.08
C ARG A 171 16.50 -3.92 3.51
N ARG A 172 17.00 -5.16 3.37
CA ARG A 172 18.38 -5.56 3.66
C ARG A 172 19.20 -5.58 2.38
N GLY A 173 20.41 -5.03 2.43
CA GLY A 173 21.35 -5.12 1.31
C GLY A 173 22.14 -3.86 1.07
N ALA A 174 21.72 -2.72 1.65
CA ALA A 174 22.48 -1.50 1.59
C ALA A 174 23.84 -1.66 2.28
N SER A 175 24.86 -1.07 1.70
CA SER A 175 26.24 -1.12 2.17
C SER A 175 26.80 0.30 2.33
N PRO A 176 27.81 0.51 3.19
CA PRO A 176 28.47 1.81 3.28
C PRO A 176 28.97 2.29 1.91
N GLY A 177 28.66 3.54 1.55
CA GLY A 177 28.96 4.14 0.27
C GLY A 177 27.86 4.00 -0.78
N ASP A 178 26.83 3.17 -0.56
CA ASP A 178 25.68 3.14 -1.44
C ASP A 178 24.94 4.48 -1.36
N LEU A 179 24.50 4.98 -2.51
CA LEU A 179 23.73 6.21 -2.64
C LEU A 179 22.27 5.95 -2.29
N LEU A 180 21.65 6.90 -1.61
CA LEU A 180 20.23 6.87 -1.25
C LEU A 180 19.46 7.80 -2.16
N VAL A 181 18.53 7.25 -2.90
CA VAL A 181 17.62 8.01 -3.78
C VAL A 181 16.17 7.72 -3.42
N VAL A 182 15.26 8.62 -3.80
CA VAL A 182 13.82 8.46 -3.66
C VAL A 182 13.12 8.69 -5.00
N THR A 183 12.06 7.97 -5.28
CA THR A 183 11.35 8.03 -6.58
C THR A 183 10.57 9.33 -6.77
N GLY A 184 10.32 10.10 -5.72
CA GLY A 184 9.64 11.38 -5.83
C GLY A 184 9.60 12.22 -4.56
N PRO A 185 9.00 13.42 -4.63
CA PRO A 185 8.87 14.30 -3.48
C PRO A 185 7.90 13.73 -2.45
N LEU A 186 8.17 13.99 -1.18
CA LEU A 186 7.53 13.43 -0.01
C LEU A 186 6.67 14.45 0.74
N GLY A 187 5.77 13.96 1.60
CA GLY A 187 4.89 14.78 2.44
C GLY A 187 3.60 15.17 1.74
N GLY A 188 3.36 14.69 0.52
CA GLY A 188 2.16 15.03 -0.24
C GLY A 188 0.88 14.56 0.41
N SER A 189 0.85 13.32 0.90
CA SER A 189 -0.32 12.76 1.58
C SER A 189 -0.61 13.48 2.89
N ALA A 190 0.39 13.71 3.74
CA ALA A 190 0.22 14.40 5.01
C ALA A 190 -0.23 15.86 4.83
N ALA A 191 0.31 16.59 3.86
CA ALA A 191 -0.14 17.93 3.51
C ALA A 191 -1.60 17.95 3.01
N GLY A 192 -1.98 16.94 2.22
CA GLY A 192 -3.36 16.76 1.78
C GLY A 192 -4.32 16.54 2.95
N LEU A 193 -3.95 15.71 3.90
CA LEU A 193 -4.72 15.50 5.14
C LEU A 193 -4.89 16.82 5.94
N ARG A 194 -3.81 17.57 6.11
CA ARG A 194 -3.85 18.87 6.77
C ARG A 194 -4.83 19.84 6.09
N LEU A 195 -4.82 19.90 4.77
CA LEU A 195 -5.75 20.73 3.99
C LEU A 195 -7.20 20.30 4.21
N LEU A 196 -7.47 19.00 4.18
CA LEU A 196 -8.81 18.44 4.46
C LEU A 196 -9.29 18.78 5.86
N GLN A 197 -8.44 18.65 6.88
CA GLN A 197 -8.74 19.01 8.27
C GLN A 197 -8.99 20.52 8.45
N GLY A 198 -8.34 21.35 7.62
CA GLY A 198 -8.58 22.80 7.58
C GLY A 198 -9.84 23.25 6.83
N GLY A 199 -10.68 22.32 6.35
CA GLY A 199 -11.90 22.60 5.58
C GLY A 199 -11.66 22.83 4.08
N GLY A 200 -10.44 22.61 3.58
CA GLY A 200 -10.01 22.72 2.17
C GLY A 200 -10.43 21.56 1.28
N GLY A 201 -11.53 20.87 1.56
CA GLY A 201 -11.93 19.66 0.82
C GLY A 201 -12.68 19.88 -0.50
N THR A 202 -13.23 21.08 -0.71
CA THR A 202 -14.01 21.44 -1.91
C THR A 202 -13.55 22.79 -2.46
N GLY A 203 -13.40 22.87 -3.77
CA GLY A 203 -13.02 24.12 -4.44
C GLY A 203 -11.54 24.49 -4.43
N VAL A 204 -10.65 23.58 -3.95
CA VAL A 204 -9.20 23.70 -4.08
C VAL A 204 -8.78 23.46 -5.54
N ALA A 205 -7.75 24.16 -5.98
CA ALA A 205 -7.23 24.06 -7.34
C ALA A 205 -5.69 24.05 -7.35
N GLY A 206 -5.11 23.53 -8.41
CA GLY A 206 -3.65 23.55 -8.60
C GLY A 206 -2.89 22.67 -7.61
N ALA A 207 -1.93 23.25 -6.91
CA ALA A 207 -1.06 22.50 -6.00
C ALA A 207 -1.82 21.88 -4.82
N GLU A 208 -2.81 22.57 -4.25
CA GLU A 208 -3.61 22.06 -3.14
C GLU A 208 -4.48 20.87 -3.55
N GLU A 209 -5.07 20.90 -4.75
CA GLU A 209 -5.80 19.77 -5.31
C GLU A 209 -4.90 18.55 -5.46
N ALA A 210 -3.65 18.74 -5.92
CA ALA A 210 -2.68 17.65 -6.04
C ALA A 210 -2.35 17.02 -4.69
N LEU A 211 -2.22 17.81 -3.62
CA LEU A 211 -1.96 17.33 -2.27
C LEU A 211 -3.17 16.57 -1.71
N VAL A 212 -4.38 17.12 -1.85
CA VAL A 212 -5.62 16.43 -1.42
C VAL A 212 -5.78 15.10 -2.17
N ARG A 213 -5.48 15.09 -3.48
CA ARG A 213 -5.49 13.84 -4.27
C ARG A 213 -4.42 12.86 -3.80
N ALA A 214 -3.22 13.32 -3.46
CA ALA A 214 -2.16 12.47 -2.93
C ALA A 214 -2.59 11.75 -1.64
N HIS A 215 -3.38 12.42 -0.78
CA HIS A 215 -3.94 11.80 0.41
C HIS A 215 -5.10 10.83 0.09
N ARG A 216 -6.05 11.25 -0.75
CA ARG A 216 -7.24 10.44 -1.07
C ARG A 216 -6.93 9.26 -1.98
N ARG A 217 -6.07 9.48 -2.96
CA ARG A 217 -5.75 8.54 -4.06
C ARG A 217 -4.23 8.44 -4.25
N PRO A 218 -3.50 7.92 -3.24
CA PRO A 218 -2.05 7.74 -3.36
C PRO A 218 -1.70 6.80 -4.51
N GLU A 219 -0.44 6.90 -4.99
CA GLU A 219 0.08 6.16 -6.14
C GLU A 219 1.22 5.23 -5.73
N ALA A 220 1.07 3.92 -5.94
CA ALA A 220 2.13 2.95 -5.74
C ALA A 220 3.18 3.01 -6.87
N ARG A 221 4.47 2.85 -6.56
CA ARG A 221 5.61 2.94 -7.49
C ARG A 221 6.02 1.56 -8.04
N LEU A 222 5.09 0.90 -8.73
CA LEU A 222 5.30 -0.47 -9.24
C LEU A 222 6.33 -0.55 -10.37
N ALA A 223 6.22 0.33 -11.35
CA ALA A 223 7.16 0.38 -12.48
C ALA A 223 8.56 0.78 -12.01
N GLU A 224 8.62 1.74 -11.10
CA GLU A 224 9.86 2.20 -10.47
C GLU A 224 10.55 1.07 -9.71
N GLY A 225 9.79 0.29 -8.91
CA GLY A 225 10.33 -0.84 -8.16
C GLY A 225 10.90 -1.94 -9.07
N VAL A 226 10.17 -2.30 -10.12
CA VAL A 226 10.63 -3.29 -11.13
C VAL A 226 11.89 -2.78 -11.84
N THR A 227 11.92 -1.49 -12.21
CA THR A 227 13.07 -0.87 -12.89
C THR A 227 14.28 -0.80 -11.98
N ALA A 228 14.10 -0.38 -10.72
CA ALA A 228 15.17 -0.31 -9.73
C ALA A 228 15.78 -1.70 -9.48
N ARG A 229 14.94 -2.74 -9.36
CA ARG A 229 15.41 -4.12 -9.25
C ARG A 229 16.22 -4.54 -10.48
N GLY A 230 15.75 -4.22 -11.68
CA GLY A 230 16.44 -4.51 -12.94
C GLY A 230 17.80 -3.80 -13.06
N ALA A 231 17.91 -2.59 -12.51
CA ALA A 231 19.13 -1.80 -12.46
C ALA A 231 20.07 -2.18 -11.29
N GLY A 232 19.73 -3.22 -10.51
CA GLY A 232 20.63 -3.72 -9.46
C GLY A 232 20.56 -2.95 -8.14
N ALA A 233 19.40 -2.39 -7.78
CA ALA A 233 19.17 -1.80 -6.47
C ALA A 233 19.64 -2.74 -5.35
N ALA A 234 20.40 -2.24 -4.40
CA ALA A 234 20.96 -3.01 -3.29
C ALA A 234 19.93 -3.25 -2.17
N ALA A 235 19.16 -2.21 -1.84
CA ALA A 235 18.03 -2.29 -0.91
C ALA A 235 16.93 -1.34 -1.34
N MET A 236 15.70 -1.62 -0.92
CA MET A 236 14.52 -0.79 -1.22
C MET A 236 13.45 -0.94 -0.15
N ILE A 237 12.72 0.14 0.09
CA ILE A 237 11.56 0.20 0.97
C ILE A 237 10.61 1.27 0.42
N ASP A 238 9.31 1.08 0.56
CA ASP A 238 8.34 2.15 0.33
C ASP A 238 8.20 3.06 1.57
N VAL A 239 7.75 4.30 1.34
CA VAL A 239 7.48 5.29 2.39
C VAL A 239 6.00 5.23 2.73
N SER A 240 5.65 4.36 3.66
CA SER A 240 4.27 4.13 4.13
C SER A 240 3.98 4.80 5.47
N ASP A 241 4.97 4.83 6.38
CA ASP A 241 4.83 5.39 7.73
C ASP A 241 5.58 6.73 7.91
N GLY A 242 6.34 7.12 6.91
CA GLY A 242 7.15 8.34 6.86
C GLY A 242 8.62 8.06 6.58
N LEU A 243 9.26 8.96 5.81
CA LEU A 243 10.65 8.78 5.38
C LEU A 243 11.57 8.42 6.55
N SER A 244 11.46 9.15 7.67
CA SER A 244 12.37 8.94 8.80
C SER A 244 12.29 7.52 9.33
N ILE A 245 11.10 7.03 9.70
CA ILE A 245 10.96 5.70 10.30
C ILE A 245 11.30 4.59 9.30
N ASP A 246 10.89 4.73 8.02
CA ASP A 246 11.11 3.71 7.00
C ASP A 246 12.58 3.62 6.59
N LEU A 247 13.28 4.76 6.50
CA LEU A 247 14.73 4.76 6.27
C LEU A 247 15.49 4.14 7.45
N HIS A 248 15.06 4.41 8.69
CA HIS A 248 15.62 3.76 9.87
C HIS A 248 15.43 2.23 9.82
N ARG A 249 14.26 1.75 9.40
CA ARG A 249 13.98 0.31 9.22
C ARG A 249 14.90 -0.32 8.16
N MET A 250 15.12 0.36 7.03
CA MET A 250 16.03 -0.11 5.98
C MET A 250 17.49 -0.12 6.49
N ALA A 251 17.91 0.91 7.20
CA ALA A 251 19.24 1.02 7.78
C ALA A 251 19.47 -0.08 8.85
N ASP A 252 18.49 -0.32 9.74
CA ASP A 252 18.54 -1.39 10.74
C ASP A 252 18.66 -2.77 10.08
N ALA A 253 17.83 -3.04 9.04
CA ALA A 253 17.85 -4.30 8.32
C ALA A 253 19.17 -4.53 7.57
N SER A 254 19.80 -3.48 7.07
CA SER A 254 21.07 -3.50 6.34
C SER A 254 22.29 -3.42 7.24
N GLY A 255 22.13 -2.94 8.47
CA GLY A 255 23.21 -2.79 9.43
C GLY A 255 24.13 -1.60 9.12
N VAL A 256 23.59 -0.51 8.59
CA VAL A 256 24.30 0.72 8.21
C VAL A 256 23.71 1.95 8.92
N GLY A 257 24.43 3.07 8.91
CA GLY A 257 23.88 4.39 9.13
C GLY A 257 23.60 5.09 7.80
N PHE A 258 23.22 6.37 7.86
CA PHE A 258 23.02 7.18 6.67
C PHE A 258 23.24 8.67 6.92
N HIS A 259 23.69 9.36 5.88
CA HIS A 259 23.75 10.81 5.84
C HIS A 259 22.90 11.30 4.66
N LEU A 260 21.88 12.08 4.96
CA LEU A 260 21.05 12.76 3.98
C LEU A 260 21.54 14.21 3.84
N ASP A 261 21.77 14.63 2.61
CA ASP A 261 22.10 16.01 2.25
C ASP A 261 20.84 16.87 2.09
N SER A 262 19.74 16.25 1.67
CA SER A 262 18.44 16.89 1.51
C SER A 262 17.30 15.88 1.47
N VAL A 263 16.06 16.38 1.64
CA VAL A 263 14.83 15.63 1.45
C VAL A 263 13.97 16.36 0.42
N PRO A 264 13.55 15.71 -0.66
CA PRO A 264 12.67 16.33 -1.64
C PRO A 264 11.25 16.45 -1.06
N VAL A 265 10.81 17.69 -0.83
CA VAL A 265 9.50 18.02 -0.25
C VAL A 265 8.50 18.30 -1.37
N ALA A 266 7.31 17.74 -1.29
CA ALA A 266 6.24 18.02 -2.24
C ALA A 266 5.84 19.50 -2.20
N PRO A 267 5.54 20.12 -3.34
CA PRO A 267 5.13 21.52 -3.37
C PRO A 267 3.90 21.78 -2.49
N GLY A 268 4.05 22.65 -1.49
CA GLY A 268 2.99 22.95 -0.51
C GLY A 268 2.97 22.06 0.73
N ALA A 269 3.80 21.02 0.78
CA ALA A 269 4.08 20.28 2.00
C ALA A 269 5.17 20.97 2.83
N THR A 270 5.21 20.65 4.12
CA THR A 270 6.28 21.05 5.03
C THR A 270 7.36 19.97 5.10
N ARG A 271 8.56 20.34 5.60
CA ARG A 271 9.63 19.39 5.84
C ARG A 271 9.23 18.30 6.86
N ASP A 272 8.50 18.66 7.89
CA ASP A 272 8.01 17.71 8.91
C ASP A 272 7.03 16.70 8.31
N GLU A 273 6.16 17.15 7.40
CA GLU A 273 5.27 16.26 6.65
C GLU A 273 6.05 15.31 5.74
N ALA A 274 7.12 15.76 5.11
CA ALA A 274 7.98 14.91 4.27
C ALA A 274 8.80 13.90 5.10
N LEU A 275 9.14 14.21 6.34
CA LEU A 275 9.92 13.33 7.20
C LEU A 275 9.06 12.31 7.96
N SER A 276 7.90 12.73 8.46
CA SER A 276 7.10 11.97 9.41
C SER A 276 5.70 11.63 8.90
N GLY A 277 5.29 12.21 7.77
CA GLY A 277 4.00 11.90 7.13
C GLY A 277 4.06 10.56 6.41
N GLY A 278 3.03 9.75 6.63
CA GLY A 278 2.89 8.47 5.95
C GLY A 278 2.09 8.56 4.65
N GLU A 279 1.94 7.40 4.00
CA GLU A 279 1.11 7.16 2.82
C GLU A 279 1.55 7.91 1.54
N ASP A 280 2.83 8.24 1.41
CA ASP A 280 3.39 8.78 0.17
C ASP A 280 3.65 7.66 -0.87
N TYR A 281 3.93 6.43 -0.41
CA TYR A 281 4.22 5.25 -1.23
C TYR A 281 5.30 5.47 -2.30
N GLU A 282 6.16 6.47 -2.11
CA GLU A 282 7.40 6.60 -2.88
C GLU A 282 8.40 5.52 -2.42
N LEU A 283 9.36 5.14 -3.27
CA LEU A 283 10.38 4.15 -2.92
C LEU A 283 11.69 4.84 -2.57
N VAL A 284 12.25 4.50 -1.42
CA VAL A 284 13.65 4.77 -1.09
C VAL A 284 14.49 3.61 -1.59
N VAL A 285 15.51 3.90 -2.38
CA VAL A 285 16.40 2.92 -3.00
C VAL A 285 17.84 3.19 -2.59
N ALA A 286 18.54 2.18 -2.10
CA ALA A 286 19.99 2.19 -1.97
C ALA A 286 20.62 1.57 -3.22
N THR A 287 21.56 2.24 -3.84
CA THR A 287 22.25 1.81 -5.05
C THR A 287 23.73 2.18 -5.05
N LYS A 288 24.54 1.37 -5.69
CA LYS A 288 25.97 1.67 -5.91
C LYS A 288 26.19 2.68 -7.04
N ASP A 289 25.24 2.77 -7.96
CA ASP A 289 25.35 3.55 -9.19
C ASP A 289 24.01 4.28 -9.43
N ALA A 290 23.95 5.53 -8.98
CA ALA A 290 22.76 6.36 -9.17
C ALA A 290 22.59 6.78 -10.63
N ASP A 291 23.67 6.96 -11.39
CA ASP A 291 23.59 7.36 -12.80
C ASP A 291 23.00 6.24 -13.66
N ALA A 292 23.42 4.98 -13.41
CA ALA A 292 22.83 3.82 -14.06
C ALA A 292 21.34 3.66 -13.70
N LEU A 293 20.97 3.93 -12.46
CA LEU A 293 19.57 3.89 -12.03
C LEU A 293 18.75 4.98 -12.72
N VAL A 294 19.25 6.23 -12.78
CA VAL A 294 18.62 7.36 -13.48
C VAL A 294 18.44 7.04 -14.97
N ALA A 295 19.47 6.47 -15.61
CA ALA A 295 19.38 6.05 -17.01
C ALA A 295 18.30 4.99 -17.20
N ALA A 296 18.25 3.95 -16.36
CA ALA A 296 17.23 2.90 -16.45
C ALA A 296 15.81 3.43 -16.30
N PHE A 297 15.58 4.40 -15.41
CA PHE A 297 14.27 5.05 -15.27
C PHE A 297 13.92 5.89 -16.51
N THR A 298 14.88 6.64 -17.02
CA THR A 298 14.70 7.48 -18.22
C THR A 298 14.37 6.65 -19.46
N ASP A 299 15.07 5.52 -19.65
CA ASP A 299 14.88 4.61 -20.79
C ASP A 299 13.47 4.02 -20.88
N VAL A 300 12.78 3.89 -19.75
CA VAL A 300 11.40 3.40 -19.70
C VAL A 300 10.37 4.52 -19.50
N GLY A 301 10.80 5.79 -19.58
CA GLY A 301 9.92 6.97 -19.50
C GLY A 301 9.43 7.27 -18.07
N LEU A 302 10.10 6.76 -17.04
CA LEU A 302 9.82 7.12 -15.66
C LEU A 302 10.54 8.40 -15.24
N ARG A 303 9.99 9.08 -14.23
CA ARG A 303 10.67 10.21 -13.60
C ARG A 303 11.99 9.75 -12.99
N PRO A 304 13.11 10.42 -13.27
CA PRO A 304 14.38 10.10 -12.62
C PRO A 304 14.28 10.19 -11.10
N PRO A 305 14.86 9.24 -10.35
CA PRO A 305 14.88 9.29 -8.90
C PRO A 305 15.77 10.44 -8.42
N ILE A 306 15.50 10.93 -7.22
CA ILE A 306 16.13 12.11 -6.62
C ILE A 306 17.17 11.63 -5.61
N LEU A 307 18.42 12.07 -5.75
CA LEU A 307 19.49 11.78 -4.79
C LEU A 307 19.21 12.51 -3.48
N MET A 308 19.29 11.79 -2.37
CA MET A 308 19.12 12.35 -1.02
C MET A 308 20.40 12.33 -0.19
N GLY A 309 21.30 11.37 -0.43
CA GLY A 309 22.51 11.18 0.38
C GLY A 309 23.14 9.81 0.20
N CYS A 310 23.74 9.25 1.26
CA CYS A 310 24.44 7.97 1.19
C CYS A 310 24.37 7.17 2.50
N CYS A 311 24.65 5.88 2.39
CA CYS A 311 24.84 4.97 3.53
C CYS A 311 26.26 5.11 4.12
N VAL A 312 26.38 5.02 5.45
CA VAL A 312 27.64 5.09 6.17
C VAL A 312 27.86 3.84 7.04
N ALA A 313 29.12 3.57 7.41
CA ALA A 313 29.48 2.34 8.13
C ALA A 313 28.98 2.30 9.58
N ASP A 314 28.95 3.45 10.25
CA ASP A 314 28.47 3.53 11.63
C ASP A 314 26.93 3.44 11.64
N ARG A 315 26.42 2.36 12.21
CA ARG A 315 24.97 2.09 12.33
C ARG A 315 24.22 3.12 13.15
N GLY A 316 24.91 3.78 14.10
CA GLY A 316 24.34 4.80 14.95
C GLY A 316 24.37 6.20 14.33
N ASP A 317 25.14 6.39 13.28
CA ASP A 317 25.30 7.70 12.63
C ASP A 317 24.25 7.91 11.55
N ARG A 318 23.15 8.58 11.93
CA ARG A 318 21.97 8.82 11.10
C ARG A 318 21.66 10.30 11.10
N ARG A 319 21.93 10.97 9.98
CA ARG A 319 21.91 12.42 9.90
C ARG A 319 21.10 12.92 8.70
N LEU A 320 20.57 14.12 8.88
CA LEU A 320 20.03 14.96 7.84
C LEU A 320 20.68 16.35 7.94
N GLU A 321 21.35 16.78 6.86
CA GLU A 321 22.07 18.08 6.82
C GLU A 321 23.07 18.25 7.98
N GLY A 322 23.71 17.16 8.39
CA GLY A 322 24.69 17.13 9.48
C GLY A 322 24.09 16.94 10.88
N GLU A 323 22.80 17.15 11.07
CA GLU A 323 22.11 16.98 12.33
C GLU A 323 21.55 15.55 12.49
N ALA A 324 21.46 15.06 13.74
CA ALA A 324 20.88 13.75 13.99
C ALA A 324 19.42 13.71 13.55
N LEU A 325 19.05 12.70 12.73
CA LEU A 325 17.68 12.48 12.33
C LEU A 325 16.99 11.55 13.33
N PRO A 326 16.03 12.04 14.14
CA PRO A 326 15.25 11.21 15.04
C PRO A 326 14.35 10.26 14.27
N ARG A 327 14.07 9.09 14.83
CA ARG A 327 13.11 8.13 14.27
C ARG A 327 11.69 8.62 14.56
N THR A 328 11.05 9.22 13.57
CA THR A 328 9.69 9.77 13.62
C THR A 328 8.85 9.21 12.50
N GLY A 329 7.55 9.04 12.71
CA GLY A 329 6.61 8.48 11.75
C GLY A 329 5.43 7.82 12.47
N TRP A 330 4.62 7.12 11.72
CA TRP A 330 3.48 6.38 12.27
C TRP A 330 3.91 5.03 12.85
N GLU A 331 3.38 4.69 14.01
CA GLU A 331 3.53 3.36 14.62
C GLU A 331 2.22 2.92 15.26
N HIS A 332 1.77 1.70 14.95
CA HIS A 332 0.62 1.10 15.62
C HIS A 332 0.92 0.80 17.09
N ARG A 333 0.05 1.24 17.97
CA ARG A 333 0.12 0.92 19.40
C ARG A 333 -0.81 -0.24 19.69
N LEU A 334 -0.26 -1.45 19.77
CA LEU A 334 -1.01 -2.69 20.00
C LEU A 334 -0.96 -3.16 21.46
N GLY A 335 -0.66 -2.27 22.40
CA GLY A 335 -0.58 -2.59 23.83
C GLY A 335 -0.11 -1.43 24.66
#